data_f9186aa38472ea0e520bf0b2869a19dd
#
_entry.id   f9186aa38472ea0e520bf0b2869a19dd
#
_cell.length_a   1.000
_cell.length_b   1.000
_cell.length_c   1.000
_cell.angle_alpha   90.00
_cell.angle_beta   90.00
_cell.angle_gamma   90.00
#
_symmetry.space_group_name_H-M   'P 1'
#
loop_
_entity.id
_entity.type
_entity.pdbx_description
1 polymer ?
#
loop_
_entity_poly.entity_id
_entity_poly.type
_entity_poly.pdbx_seq_one_letter_code
_entity_poly.pdbx_strand_id
1 'polypeptide(L)'
;MAVAPLLARIQGAFDVTASTAGWTLSAFSLAAVIATLVGARSGDEVGHARVLTVSLTVFVVGALICASAVNASLLIAGRAVMGCGGAIFPLALTVAAKCLPHGRRSSGIALVSGTLGLGSTVGAPAGGVFADLAGIPAVFIGCALLGAAALIAVVKAVGFEPRNDPFHFDSAGITVYGTGITCLLVALSSVGDGGFSQPLTLCTFAVGIALLLALGWVESRVAFPALSFELLTDKPIALANITSALLSAGISGMLALLPMAAQDAHFGGQTPLSAGQSGALLVPHTIAVLAASWLAGRGFICSKSCIILGCLMSGFGLVIMGLVGSTWWAVAAGGAVAGLGSGFAFTAIPIALENVAPKNHLGQANSLTSIHRMLGAAFGTQIGMLMVSVTGSHPLSFAALNPFLLLYLPLAASCFVASAVALKLQGGPSTRQG
;
A
#
# COMPACT_ATOMS: atom_id res chain seq x y z
N MET A 1 -2.52 0.14 8.03
CA MET A 1 -1.92 1.23 8.83
C MET A 1 -1.74 0.86 10.29
N ALA A 2 -2.69 0.19 10.96
CA ALA A 2 -2.60 -0.18 12.39
C ALA A 2 -1.34 -0.99 12.79
N VAL A 3 -0.72 -1.71 11.85
CA VAL A 3 0.46 -2.57 12.11
C VAL A 3 1.80 -1.82 12.01
N ALA A 4 1.86 -0.67 11.32
CA ALA A 4 3.11 0.06 11.17
C ALA A 4 3.78 0.43 12.53
N PRO A 5 3.06 0.93 13.55
CA PRO A 5 3.65 1.22 14.85
C PRO A 5 4.08 -0.03 15.64
N LEU A 6 3.65 -1.23 15.21
CA LEU A 6 3.96 -2.48 15.89
C LEU A 6 5.28 -3.11 15.43
N LEU A 7 5.91 -2.62 14.34
CA LEU A 7 7.07 -3.27 13.74
C LEU A 7 8.22 -3.45 14.74
N ALA A 8 8.56 -2.43 15.51
CA ALA A 8 9.61 -2.52 16.53
C ALA A 8 9.24 -3.52 17.65
N ARG A 9 7.96 -3.57 18.06
CA ARG A 9 7.47 -4.56 19.03
C ARG A 9 7.50 -5.98 18.46
N ILE A 10 7.14 -6.16 17.20
CA ILE A 10 7.21 -7.46 16.52
C ILE A 10 8.65 -7.94 16.47
N GLN A 11 9.59 -7.05 16.14
CA GLN A 11 11.01 -7.34 16.14
C GLN A 11 11.49 -7.80 17.52
N GLY A 12 11.17 -7.05 18.58
CA GLY A 12 11.58 -7.41 19.95
C GLY A 12 10.85 -8.61 20.51
N ALA A 13 9.55 -8.79 20.23
CA ALA A 13 8.75 -9.89 20.79
C ALA A 13 9.09 -11.25 20.18
N PHE A 14 9.51 -11.29 18.92
CA PHE A 14 9.84 -12.54 18.22
C PHE A 14 11.32 -12.69 17.91
N ASP A 15 12.17 -11.78 18.37
CA ASP A 15 13.63 -11.76 18.15
C ASP A 15 14.01 -11.96 16.67
N VAL A 16 13.45 -11.10 15.81
CA VAL A 16 13.62 -11.16 14.36
C VAL A 16 14.26 -9.87 13.82
N THR A 17 14.83 -9.95 12.61
CA THR A 17 15.40 -8.77 11.94
C THR A 17 14.32 -7.76 11.53
N ALA A 18 14.73 -6.51 11.31
CA ALA A 18 13.84 -5.45 10.79
C ALA A 18 13.21 -5.86 9.45
N SER A 19 14.00 -6.51 8.60
CA SER A 19 13.58 -7.06 7.32
C SER A 19 12.46 -8.08 7.48
N THR A 20 12.61 -9.03 8.40
CA THR A 20 11.58 -10.03 8.73
C THR A 20 10.32 -9.37 9.31
N ALA A 21 10.46 -8.40 10.21
CA ALA A 21 9.32 -7.64 10.72
C ALA A 21 8.58 -6.89 9.61
N GLY A 22 9.28 -6.32 8.64
CA GLY A 22 8.73 -5.66 7.45
C GLY A 22 7.82 -6.56 6.60
N TRP A 23 8.08 -7.89 6.61
CA TRP A 23 7.22 -8.84 5.92
C TRP A 23 5.77 -8.86 6.42
N THR A 24 5.52 -8.45 7.66
CA THR A 24 4.14 -8.31 8.17
C THR A 24 3.32 -7.28 7.39
N LEU A 25 3.95 -6.28 6.78
CA LEU A 25 3.29 -5.31 5.89
C LEU A 25 3.35 -5.76 4.43
N SER A 26 4.51 -6.23 3.97
CA SER A 26 4.72 -6.61 2.57
C SER A 26 3.91 -7.84 2.17
N ALA A 27 3.82 -8.87 3.03
CA ALA A 27 3.02 -10.06 2.77
C ALA A 27 1.52 -9.74 2.62
N PHE A 28 1.00 -8.82 3.44
CA PHE A 28 -0.36 -8.31 3.29
C PHE A 28 -0.54 -7.61 1.94
N SER A 29 0.37 -6.71 1.57
CA SER A 29 0.26 -5.95 0.32
C SER A 29 0.36 -6.85 -0.90
N LEU A 30 1.27 -7.82 -0.88
CA LEU A 30 1.44 -8.81 -1.93
C LEU A 30 0.18 -9.66 -2.13
N ALA A 31 -0.33 -10.24 -1.05
CA ALA A 31 -1.57 -11.02 -1.10
C ALA A 31 -2.78 -10.17 -1.53
N ALA A 32 -2.82 -8.89 -1.13
CA ALA A 32 -3.86 -7.96 -1.53
C ALA A 32 -3.83 -7.65 -3.04
N VAL A 33 -2.65 -7.58 -3.65
CA VAL A 33 -2.50 -7.46 -5.11
C VAL A 33 -3.15 -8.64 -5.81
N ILE A 34 -2.78 -9.86 -5.42
CA ILE A 34 -3.31 -11.10 -6.01
C ILE A 34 -4.82 -11.17 -5.81
N ALA A 35 -5.28 -10.90 -4.58
CA ALA A 35 -6.71 -10.92 -4.26
C ALA A 35 -7.52 -9.87 -5.02
N THR A 36 -6.95 -8.70 -5.30
CA THR A 36 -7.61 -7.66 -6.08
C THR A 36 -7.78 -8.08 -7.54
N LEU A 37 -6.77 -8.72 -8.15
CA LEU A 37 -6.86 -9.29 -9.50
C LEU A 37 -7.95 -10.35 -9.59
N VAL A 38 -7.92 -11.31 -8.67
CA VAL A 38 -8.90 -12.40 -8.61
C VAL A 38 -10.30 -11.86 -8.31
N GLY A 39 -10.40 -10.98 -7.32
CA GLY A 39 -11.67 -10.49 -6.80
C GLY A 39 -12.46 -9.62 -7.78
N ALA A 40 -11.77 -8.79 -8.58
CA ALA A 40 -12.42 -7.98 -9.61
C ALA A 40 -13.15 -8.89 -10.62
N ARG A 41 -12.46 -9.91 -11.11
CA ARG A 41 -13.00 -10.84 -12.10
C ARG A 41 -14.05 -11.77 -11.52
N SER A 42 -13.77 -12.38 -10.36
CA SER A 42 -14.72 -13.23 -9.67
C SER A 42 -16.02 -12.49 -9.33
N GLY A 43 -15.93 -11.18 -9.06
CA GLY A 43 -17.09 -10.33 -8.79
C GLY A 43 -18.05 -10.23 -9.97
N ASP A 44 -17.51 -10.15 -11.19
CA ASP A 44 -18.32 -10.07 -12.41
C ASP A 44 -19.02 -11.41 -12.73
N GLU A 45 -18.38 -12.55 -12.47
CA GLU A 45 -18.88 -13.89 -12.82
C GLU A 45 -19.73 -14.52 -11.71
N VAL A 46 -19.31 -14.40 -10.44
CA VAL A 46 -19.95 -15.07 -9.29
C VAL A 46 -20.89 -14.16 -8.50
N GLY A 47 -20.75 -12.84 -8.72
CA GLY A 47 -21.50 -11.80 -8.02
C GLY A 47 -20.66 -11.07 -6.96
N HIS A 48 -20.65 -9.74 -7.05
CA HIS A 48 -19.79 -8.87 -6.22
C HIS A 48 -20.07 -9.01 -4.72
N ALA A 49 -21.34 -9.19 -4.33
CA ALA A 49 -21.72 -9.36 -2.92
C ALA A 49 -21.18 -10.67 -2.31
N ARG A 50 -21.19 -11.76 -3.09
CA ARG A 50 -20.63 -13.05 -2.64
C ARG A 50 -19.11 -12.96 -2.46
N VAL A 51 -18.41 -12.42 -3.46
CA VAL A 51 -16.96 -12.28 -3.40
C VAL A 51 -16.55 -11.33 -2.28
N LEU A 52 -17.30 -10.25 -2.04
CA LEU A 52 -17.10 -9.35 -0.89
C LEU A 52 -17.26 -10.09 0.45
N THR A 53 -18.30 -10.92 0.57
CA THR A 53 -18.53 -11.74 1.78
C THR A 53 -17.39 -12.72 2.03
N VAL A 54 -16.93 -13.43 0.99
CA VAL A 54 -15.76 -14.33 1.08
C VAL A 54 -14.50 -13.56 1.47
N SER A 55 -14.24 -12.42 0.83
CA SER A 55 -13.07 -11.59 1.13
C SER A 55 -13.08 -11.08 2.57
N LEU A 56 -14.23 -10.65 3.10
CA LEU A 56 -14.39 -10.26 4.50
C LEU A 56 -14.18 -11.45 5.46
N THR A 57 -14.70 -12.63 5.12
CA THR A 57 -14.50 -13.85 5.92
C THR A 57 -13.02 -14.22 6.00
N VAL A 58 -12.32 -14.24 4.85
CA VAL A 58 -10.88 -14.53 4.80
C VAL A 58 -10.07 -13.50 5.58
N PHE A 59 -10.43 -12.20 5.49
CA PHE A 59 -9.81 -11.14 6.29
C PHE A 59 -9.96 -11.40 7.80
N VAL A 60 -11.17 -11.76 8.26
CA VAL A 60 -11.43 -12.06 9.68
C VAL A 60 -10.62 -13.28 10.14
N VAL A 61 -10.63 -14.36 9.35
CA VAL A 61 -9.82 -15.57 9.65
C VAL A 61 -8.34 -15.21 9.75
N GLY A 62 -7.81 -14.46 8.80
CA GLY A 62 -6.42 -14.00 8.83
C GLY A 62 -6.11 -13.13 10.05
N ALA A 63 -7.04 -12.27 10.47
CA ALA A 63 -6.88 -11.46 11.68
C ALA A 63 -6.85 -12.33 12.96
N LEU A 64 -7.67 -13.36 13.03
CA LEU A 64 -7.66 -14.31 14.16
C LEU A 64 -6.36 -15.14 14.19
N ILE A 65 -5.84 -15.56 13.02
CA ILE A 65 -4.52 -16.22 12.93
C ILE A 65 -3.43 -15.26 13.46
N CYS A 66 -3.44 -13.99 13.05
CA CYS A 66 -2.49 -13.01 13.57
C CYS A 66 -2.62 -12.80 15.07
N ALA A 67 -3.83 -12.78 15.60
CA ALA A 67 -4.07 -12.63 17.04
C ALA A 67 -3.55 -13.82 17.87
N SER A 68 -3.54 -15.02 17.28
CA SER A 68 -3.03 -16.24 17.90
C SER A 68 -1.54 -16.52 17.59
N ALA A 69 -0.85 -15.62 16.91
CA ALA A 69 0.51 -15.84 16.45
C ALA A 69 1.50 -15.96 17.62
N VAL A 70 2.18 -17.09 17.70
CA VAL A 70 3.24 -17.38 18.69
C VAL A 70 4.65 -17.16 18.15
N ASN A 71 4.78 -16.90 16.85
CA ASN A 71 6.03 -16.59 16.17
C ASN A 71 5.80 -15.68 14.96
N ALA A 72 6.89 -15.09 14.44
CA ALA A 72 6.83 -14.16 13.31
C ALA A 72 6.32 -14.84 12.04
N SER A 73 6.66 -16.09 11.78
CA SER A 73 6.23 -16.82 10.58
C SER A 73 4.71 -17.00 10.55
N LEU A 74 4.08 -17.35 11.67
CA LEU A 74 2.63 -17.47 11.77
C LEU A 74 1.94 -16.11 11.64
N LEU A 75 2.55 -15.05 12.20
CA LEU A 75 2.07 -13.68 12.04
C LEU A 75 2.11 -13.25 10.57
N ILE A 76 3.22 -13.49 9.86
CA ILE A 76 3.37 -13.18 8.43
C ILE A 76 2.37 -13.99 7.59
N ALA A 77 2.20 -15.28 7.87
CA ALA A 77 1.20 -16.11 7.20
C ALA A 77 -0.24 -15.58 7.43
N GLY A 78 -0.58 -15.24 8.68
CA GLY A 78 -1.86 -14.61 9.01
C GLY A 78 -2.07 -13.29 8.28
N ARG A 79 -1.02 -12.47 8.13
CA ARG A 79 -1.02 -11.22 7.36
C ARG A 79 -1.24 -11.47 5.86
N ALA A 80 -0.64 -12.51 5.31
CA ALA A 80 -0.91 -12.91 3.93
C ALA A 80 -2.38 -13.34 3.74
N VAL A 81 -2.93 -14.13 4.66
CA VAL A 81 -4.36 -14.50 4.66
C VAL A 81 -5.25 -13.25 4.77
N MET A 82 -4.96 -12.32 5.68
CA MET A 82 -5.68 -11.03 5.74
C MET A 82 -5.60 -10.27 4.41
N GLY A 83 -4.44 -10.29 3.75
CA GLY A 83 -4.21 -9.66 2.46
C GLY A 83 -5.09 -10.24 1.35
N CYS A 84 -5.47 -11.53 1.42
CA CYS A 84 -6.44 -12.12 0.50
C CYS A 84 -7.82 -11.44 0.58
N GLY A 85 -8.09 -10.64 1.61
CA GLY A 85 -9.21 -9.70 1.67
C GLY A 85 -8.99 -8.39 0.89
N GLY A 86 -7.89 -8.22 0.15
CA GLY A 86 -7.55 -6.96 -0.55
C GLY A 86 -8.58 -6.48 -1.57
N ALA A 87 -9.42 -7.39 -2.10
CA ALA A 87 -10.53 -7.05 -2.98
C ALA A 87 -11.72 -6.36 -2.27
N ILE A 88 -11.76 -6.30 -0.93
CA ILE A 88 -12.87 -5.72 -0.16
C ILE A 88 -13.20 -4.32 -0.62
N PHE A 89 -12.21 -3.45 -0.78
CA PHE A 89 -12.46 -2.06 -1.13
C PHE A 89 -13.06 -1.87 -2.53
N PRO A 90 -12.49 -2.38 -3.63
CA PRO A 90 -13.09 -2.23 -4.95
C PRO A 90 -14.45 -2.93 -5.05
N LEU A 91 -14.62 -4.08 -4.41
CA LEU A 91 -15.91 -4.78 -4.37
C LEU A 91 -16.96 -3.99 -3.60
N ALA A 92 -16.62 -3.39 -2.46
CA ALA A 92 -17.53 -2.55 -1.69
C ALA A 92 -18.01 -1.34 -2.48
N LEU A 93 -17.11 -0.70 -3.26
CA LEU A 93 -17.48 0.40 -4.17
C LEU A 93 -18.48 -0.07 -5.23
N THR A 94 -18.23 -1.22 -5.84
CA THR A 94 -19.11 -1.77 -6.88
C THR A 94 -20.46 -2.17 -6.30
N VAL A 95 -20.51 -2.81 -5.14
CA VAL A 95 -21.75 -3.15 -4.43
C VAL A 95 -22.54 -1.90 -4.08
N ALA A 96 -21.88 -0.85 -3.54
CA ALA A 96 -22.53 0.42 -3.24
C ALA A 96 -23.11 1.08 -4.52
N ALA A 97 -22.38 1.04 -5.64
CA ALA A 97 -22.85 1.57 -6.91
C ALA A 97 -24.04 0.80 -7.49
N LYS A 98 -24.11 -0.52 -7.30
CA LYS A 98 -25.20 -1.38 -7.80
C LYS A 98 -26.43 -1.35 -6.90
N CYS A 99 -26.26 -1.39 -5.58
CA CYS A 99 -27.35 -1.55 -4.63
C CYS A 99 -28.04 -0.23 -4.26
N LEU A 100 -27.40 0.92 -4.46
CA LEU A 100 -27.98 2.21 -4.10
C LEU A 100 -28.81 2.82 -5.24
N PRO A 101 -29.95 3.46 -4.92
CA PRO A 101 -30.73 4.23 -5.89
C PRO A 101 -29.88 5.30 -6.58
N HIS A 102 -30.20 5.64 -7.85
CA HIS A 102 -29.41 6.57 -8.66
C HIS A 102 -29.08 7.88 -7.94
N GLY A 103 -30.02 8.47 -7.20
CA GLY A 103 -29.80 9.73 -6.45
C GLY A 103 -28.89 9.61 -5.22
N ARG A 104 -28.53 8.40 -4.76
CA ARG A 104 -27.67 8.16 -3.59
C ARG A 104 -26.36 7.46 -3.92
N ARG A 105 -26.13 7.07 -5.18
CA ARG A 105 -24.94 6.32 -5.61
C ARG A 105 -23.65 7.11 -5.34
N SER A 106 -23.60 8.38 -5.76
CA SER A 106 -22.42 9.22 -5.57
C SER A 106 -22.08 9.41 -4.08
N SER A 107 -23.10 9.62 -3.24
CA SER A 107 -22.91 9.73 -1.79
C SER A 107 -22.42 8.43 -1.17
N GLY A 108 -22.92 7.28 -1.62
CA GLY A 108 -22.48 5.98 -1.14
C GLY A 108 -21.03 5.68 -1.54
N ILE A 109 -20.66 5.94 -2.78
CA ILE A 109 -19.29 5.79 -3.29
C ILE A 109 -18.35 6.73 -2.52
N ALA A 110 -18.75 8.00 -2.31
CA ALA A 110 -17.98 8.96 -1.55
C ALA A 110 -17.78 8.52 -0.08
N LEU A 111 -18.82 7.95 0.54
CA LEU A 111 -18.74 7.43 1.91
C LEU A 111 -17.75 6.26 1.99
N VAL A 112 -17.86 5.25 1.11
CA VAL A 112 -16.93 4.12 1.06
C VAL A 112 -15.50 4.59 0.79
N SER A 113 -15.30 5.52 -0.14
CA SER A 113 -13.97 6.09 -0.43
C SER A 113 -13.41 6.87 0.77
N GLY A 114 -14.26 7.62 1.49
CA GLY A 114 -13.87 8.36 2.68
C GLY A 114 -13.42 7.47 3.84
N THR A 115 -13.96 6.24 3.95
CA THR A 115 -13.55 5.29 5.01
C THR A 115 -12.08 4.88 4.88
N LEU A 116 -11.50 4.89 3.68
CA LEU A 116 -10.08 4.61 3.46
C LEU A 116 -9.20 5.66 4.16
N GLY A 117 -9.54 6.94 4.01
CA GLY A 117 -8.85 8.04 4.68
C GLY A 117 -9.03 7.99 6.19
N LEU A 118 -10.27 7.82 6.67
CA LEU A 118 -10.56 7.69 8.09
C LEU A 118 -9.85 6.49 8.72
N GLY A 119 -9.89 5.33 8.05
CA GLY A 119 -9.23 4.12 8.52
C GLY A 119 -7.71 4.27 8.62
N SER A 120 -7.08 5.01 7.71
CA SER A 120 -5.64 5.29 7.79
C SER A 120 -5.31 6.30 8.89
N THR A 121 -6.15 7.31 9.11
CA THR A 121 -5.95 8.34 10.15
C THR A 121 -6.06 7.75 11.56
N VAL A 122 -7.08 6.93 11.78
CA VAL A 122 -7.36 6.34 13.10
C VAL A 122 -6.55 5.06 13.31
N GLY A 123 -6.29 4.30 12.24
CA GLY A 123 -5.70 2.98 12.32
C GLY A 123 -4.31 2.93 12.94
N ALA A 124 -3.41 3.85 12.58
CA ALA A 124 -2.06 3.85 13.11
C ALA A 124 -1.99 4.22 14.60
N PRO A 125 -2.58 5.35 15.07
CA PRO A 125 -2.60 5.67 16.49
C PRO A 125 -3.35 4.61 17.32
N ALA A 126 -4.53 4.17 16.86
CA ALA A 126 -5.29 3.15 17.56
C ALA A 126 -4.53 1.83 17.66
N GLY A 127 -3.89 1.39 16.56
CA GLY A 127 -3.05 0.20 16.57
C GLY A 127 -1.92 0.30 17.58
N GLY A 128 -1.24 1.46 17.65
CA GLY A 128 -0.20 1.72 18.63
C GLY A 128 -0.73 1.69 20.07
N VAL A 129 -1.83 2.37 20.36
CA VAL A 129 -2.46 2.40 21.69
C VAL A 129 -2.93 1.00 22.11
N PHE A 130 -3.61 0.25 21.24
CA PHE A 130 -4.02 -1.13 21.55
C PHE A 130 -2.80 -2.03 21.80
N ALA A 131 -1.71 -1.83 21.06
CA ALA A 131 -0.47 -2.56 21.28
C ALA A 131 0.18 -2.21 22.62
N ASP A 132 0.12 -0.94 23.05
CA ASP A 132 0.63 -0.49 24.35
C ASP A 132 -0.18 -1.06 25.51
N LEU A 133 -1.52 -1.10 25.39
CA LEU A 133 -2.42 -1.54 26.45
C LEU A 133 -2.52 -3.06 26.61
N ALA A 134 -2.58 -3.80 25.51
CA ALA A 134 -2.91 -5.23 25.52
C ALA A 134 -2.07 -6.07 24.53
N GLY A 135 -0.96 -5.52 24.02
CA GLY A 135 -0.01 -6.22 23.17
C GLY A 135 -0.45 -6.39 21.71
N ILE A 136 0.39 -7.08 20.96
CA ILE A 136 0.18 -7.33 19.51
C ILE A 136 -1.16 -8.03 19.22
N PRO A 137 -1.60 -9.06 19.97
CA PRO A 137 -2.87 -9.75 19.73
C PRO A 137 -4.09 -8.83 19.73
N ALA A 138 -4.13 -7.83 20.62
CA ALA A 138 -5.26 -6.93 20.78
C ALA A 138 -5.58 -6.13 19.51
N VAL A 139 -4.54 -5.73 18.76
CA VAL A 139 -4.70 -5.02 17.49
C VAL A 139 -5.40 -5.89 16.45
N PHE A 140 -5.02 -7.16 16.36
CA PHE A 140 -5.62 -8.09 15.39
C PHE A 140 -7.00 -8.56 15.82
N ILE A 141 -7.28 -8.69 17.14
CA ILE A 141 -8.64 -8.90 17.64
C ILE A 141 -9.55 -7.72 17.27
N GLY A 142 -9.07 -6.47 17.43
CA GLY A 142 -9.79 -5.29 16.98
C GLY A 142 -10.10 -5.31 15.48
N CYS A 143 -9.12 -5.70 14.65
CA CYS A 143 -9.33 -5.88 13.21
C CYS A 143 -10.36 -6.99 12.90
N ALA A 144 -10.31 -8.12 13.63
CA ALA A 144 -11.26 -9.22 13.46
C ALA A 144 -12.69 -8.80 13.83
N LEU A 145 -12.86 -8.07 14.93
CA LEU A 145 -14.17 -7.56 15.35
C LEU A 145 -14.77 -6.56 14.35
N LEU A 146 -13.97 -5.63 13.86
CA LEU A 146 -14.40 -4.68 12.81
C LEU A 146 -14.73 -5.41 11.50
N GLY A 147 -13.90 -6.38 11.10
CA GLY A 147 -14.16 -7.19 9.92
C GLY A 147 -15.42 -8.04 10.06
N ALA A 148 -15.65 -8.65 11.24
CA ALA A 148 -16.86 -9.42 11.51
C ALA A 148 -18.11 -8.54 11.53
N ALA A 149 -18.04 -7.34 12.10
CA ALA A 149 -19.14 -6.37 12.06
C ALA A 149 -19.49 -5.98 10.62
N ALA A 150 -18.48 -5.70 9.78
CA ALA A 150 -18.67 -5.42 8.36
C ALA A 150 -19.27 -6.62 7.62
N LEU A 151 -18.79 -7.84 7.89
CA LEU A 151 -19.32 -9.08 7.32
C LEU A 151 -20.81 -9.26 7.64
N ILE A 152 -21.18 -9.11 8.90
CA ILE A 152 -22.58 -9.20 9.35
C ILE A 152 -23.44 -8.13 8.66
N ALA A 153 -22.93 -6.90 8.56
CA ALA A 153 -23.64 -5.81 7.88
C ALA A 153 -23.87 -6.12 6.40
N VAL A 154 -22.86 -6.62 5.69
CA VAL A 154 -22.99 -6.98 4.26
C VAL A 154 -23.98 -8.13 4.07
N VAL A 155 -23.87 -9.20 4.86
CA VAL A 155 -24.78 -10.37 4.76
C VAL A 155 -26.25 -9.99 5.03
N LYS A 156 -26.48 -9.05 5.98
CA LYS A 156 -27.84 -8.60 6.30
C LYS A 156 -28.40 -7.56 5.32
N ALA A 157 -27.55 -6.72 4.75
CA ALA A 157 -27.98 -5.58 3.94
C ALA A 157 -28.02 -5.86 2.44
N VAL A 158 -27.23 -6.83 1.96
CA VAL A 158 -27.04 -7.08 0.52
C VAL A 158 -27.53 -8.47 0.17
N GLY A 159 -28.50 -8.57 -0.77
CA GLY A 159 -28.93 -9.84 -1.34
C GLY A 159 -27.83 -10.43 -2.25
N PHE A 160 -27.79 -11.77 -2.33
CA PHE A 160 -26.86 -12.43 -3.25
C PHE A 160 -27.43 -12.42 -4.68
N GLU A 161 -26.64 -11.90 -5.61
CA GLU A 161 -26.94 -11.98 -7.04
C GLU A 161 -26.93 -13.44 -7.53
N PRO A 162 -27.77 -13.82 -8.52
CA PRO A 162 -27.68 -15.14 -9.16
C PRO A 162 -26.30 -15.35 -9.78
N ARG A 163 -25.82 -16.59 -9.80
CA ARG A 163 -24.58 -16.95 -10.49
C ARG A 163 -24.86 -16.96 -11.99
N ASN A 164 -24.13 -16.14 -12.75
CA ASN A 164 -24.46 -15.94 -14.16
C ASN A 164 -23.64 -16.82 -15.11
N ASP A 165 -22.35 -17.10 -14.85
CA ASP A 165 -21.48 -17.77 -15.81
C ASP A 165 -20.43 -18.72 -15.17
N PRO A 166 -19.86 -19.67 -15.93
CA PRO A 166 -18.75 -20.50 -15.46
C PRO A 166 -17.52 -19.63 -15.16
N PHE A 167 -16.90 -19.87 -14.01
CA PHE A 167 -15.73 -19.15 -13.53
C PHE A 167 -14.49 -19.46 -14.38
N HIS A 168 -14.01 -18.45 -15.10
CA HIS A 168 -12.76 -18.52 -15.88
C HIS A 168 -11.63 -17.87 -15.12
N PHE A 169 -10.69 -18.69 -14.66
CA PHE A 169 -9.58 -18.24 -13.81
C PHE A 169 -8.24 -18.43 -14.50
N ASP A 170 -7.52 -17.32 -14.71
CA ASP A 170 -6.14 -17.37 -15.16
C ASP A 170 -5.20 -17.69 -14.00
N SER A 171 -5.13 -18.98 -13.66
CA SER A 171 -4.23 -19.45 -12.61
C SER A 171 -2.75 -19.31 -12.99
N ALA A 172 -2.43 -19.44 -14.27
CA ALA A 172 -1.05 -19.40 -14.75
C ALA A 172 -0.46 -17.99 -14.65
N GLY A 173 -1.13 -16.99 -15.20
CA GLY A 173 -0.66 -15.61 -15.15
C GLY A 173 -0.55 -15.08 -13.71
N ILE A 174 -1.57 -15.34 -12.88
CA ILE A 174 -1.57 -14.93 -11.46
C ILE A 174 -0.43 -15.62 -10.67
N THR A 175 -0.19 -16.93 -10.92
CA THR A 175 0.89 -17.67 -10.24
C THR A 175 2.26 -17.13 -10.65
N VAL A 176 2.49 -16.94 -11.94
CA VAL A 176 3.78 -16.41 -12.45
C VAL A 176 4.02 -14.99 -11.91
N TYR A 177 3.00 -14.12 -11.97
CA TYR A 177 3.09 -12.75 -11.46
C TYR A 177 3.35 -12.72 -9.94
N GLY A 178 2.53 -13.44 -9.17
CA GLY A 178 2.66 -13.50 -7.72
C GLY A 178 4.00 -14.07 -7.26
N THR A 179 4.45 -15.17 -7.88
CA THR A 179 5.74 -15.79 -7.57
C THR A 179 6.90 -14.87 -7.97
N GLY A 180 6.84 -14.23 -9.14
CA GLY A 180 7.86 -13.29 -9.58
C GLY A 180 8.05 -12.12 -8.62
N ILE A 181 6.95 -11.47 -8.20
CA ILE A 181 7.00 -10.40 -7.20
C ILE A 181 7.48 -10.90 -5.84
N THR A 182 7.05 -12.08 -5.41
CA THR A 182 7.50 -12.68 -4.14
C THR A 182 9.01 -12.89 -4.16
N CYS A 183 9.56 -13.45 -5.25
CA CYS A 183 11.00 -13.64 -5.39
C CYS A 183 11.77 -12.31 -5.31
N LEU A 184 11.28 -11.24 -5.93
CA LEU A 184 11.93 -9.92 -5.83
C LEU A 184 11.87 -9.35 -4.42
N LEU A 185 10.76 -9.51 -3.70
CA LEU A 185 10.64 -9.06 -2.31
C LEU A 185 11.54 -9.88 -1.37
N VAL A 186 11.64 -11.19 -1.59
CA VAL A 186 12.57 -12.06 -0.85
C VAL A 186 14.02 -11.65 -1.11
N ALA A 187 14.39 -11.38 -2.38
CA ALA A 187 15.71 -10.89 -2.71
C ALA A 187 16.04 -9.59 -1.96
N LEU A 188 15.12 -8.62 -1.97
CA LEU A 188 15.31 -7.34 -1.29
C LEU A 188 15.43 -7.50 0.25
N SER A 189 14.62 -8.41 0.82
CA SER A 189 14.71 -8.78 2.24
C SER A 189 16.07 -9.39 2.58
N SER A 190 16.54 -10.32 1.76
CA SER A 190 17.82 -11.03 1.96
C SER A 190 19.05 -10.11 1.86
N VAL A 191 18.95 -9.00 1.12
CA VAL A 191 20.00 -7.97 1.11
C VAL A 191 20.24 -7.39 2.51
N GLY A 192 19.17 -7.17 3.29
CA GLY A 192 19.26 -6.65 4.65
C GLY A 192 19.97 -7.60 5.62
N ASP A 193 19.87 -8.91 5.39
CA ASP A 193 20.42 -9.93 6.29
C ASP A 193 21.85 -10.37 5.91
N GLY A 194 22.27 -10.22 4.65
CA GLY A 194 23.58 -10.76 4.22
C GLY A 194 24.19 -10.13 2.99
N GLY A 195 23.58 -9.12 2.43
CA GLY A 195 24.09 -8.38 1.28
C GLY A 195 23.76 -8.95 -0.09
N PHE A 196 24.11 -8.19 -1.12
CA PHE A 196 23.86 -8.56 -2.53
C PHE A 196 24.67 -9.78 -3.03
N SER A 197 25.78 -10.12 -2.36
CA SER A 197 26.67 -11.19 -2.79
C SER A 197 26.18 -12.59 -2.39
N GLN A 198 25.14 -12.71 -1.58
CA GLN A 198 24.60 -14.01 -1.20
C GLN A 198 23.97 -14.73 -2.40
N PRO A 199 24.27 -16.04 -2.58
CA PRO A 199 23.68 -16.81 -3.67
C PRO A 199 22.14 -16.82 -3.66
N LEU A 200 21.53 -16.86 -2.49
CA LEU A 200 20.07 -16.80 -2.33
C LEU A 200 19.49 -15.47 -2.88
N THR A 201 20.12 -14.35 -2.57
CA THR A 201 19.71 -13.02 -3.05
C THR A 201 19.79 -12.95 -4.58
N LEU A 202 20.91 -13.39 -5.17
CA LEU A 202 21.09 -13.37 -6.62
C LEU A 202 20.13 -14.33 -7.32
N CYS A 203 19.96 -15.55 -6.81
CA CYS A 203 19.04 -16.53 -7.39
C CYS A 203 17.58 -16.04 -7.35
N THR A 204 17.10 -15.56 -6.20
CA THR A 204 15.73 -15.08 -6.06
C THR A 204 15.48 -13.83 -6.91
N PHE A 205 16.46 -12.94 -7.04
CA PHE A 205 16.38 -11.77 -7.91
C PHE A 205 16.30 -12.17 -9.40
N ALA A 206 17.18 -13.08 -9.85
CA ALA A 206 17.20 -13.57 -11.22
C ALA A 206 15.90 -14.32 -11.57
N VAL A 207 15.43 -15.19 -10.69
CA VAL A 207 14.16 -15.92 -10.87
C VAL A 207 12.98 -14.96 -10.91
N GLY A 208 12.95 -13.96 -10.02
CA GLY A 208 11.88 -12.96 -10.01
C GLY A 208 11.80 -12.18 -11.32
N ILE A 209 12.94 -11.68 -11.82
CA ILE A 209 13.01 -11.01 -13.13
C ILE A 209 12.60 -11.95 -14.26
N ALA A 210 13.12 -13.17 -14.29
CA ALA A 210 12.80 -14.14 -15.34
C ALA A 210 11.30 -14.45 -15.41
N LEU A 211 10.64 -14.62 -14.25
CA LEU A 211 9.20 -14.86 -14.18
C LEU A 211 8.39 -13.64 -14.65
N LEU A 212 8.79 -12.43 -14.29
CA LEU A 212 8.09 -11.22 -14.76
C LEU A 212 8.30 -10.98 -16.25
N LEU A 213 9.45 -11.31 -16.82
CA LEU A 213 9.67 -11.27 -18.27
C LEU A 213 8.86 -12.36 -18.98
N ALA A 214 8.78 -13.57 -18.39
CA ALA A 214 7.97 -14.66 -18.92
C ALA A 214 6.47 -14.38 -18.85
N LEU A 215 6.02 -13.50 -17.95
CA LEU A 215 4.61 -13.15 -17.79
C LEU A 215 3.98 -12.71 -19.12
N GLY A 216 4.66 -11.86 -19.89
CA GLY A 216 4.16 -11.42 -21.19
C GLY A 216 3.93 -12.56 -22.18
N TRP A 217 4.79 -13.58 -22.14
CA TRP A 217 4.63 -14.76 -22.97
C TRP A 217 3.52 -15.69 -22.46
N VAL A 218 3.34 -15.80 -21.14
CA VAL A 218 2.26 -16.58 -20.53
C VAL A 218 0.90 -15.94 -20.83
N GLU A 219 0.76 -14.66 -20.55
CA GLU A 219 -0.49 -13.89 -20.78
C GLU A 219 -0.91 -13.87 -22.26
N SER A 220 0.06 -13.84 -23.19
CA SER A 220 -0.25 -13.88 -24.63
C SER A 220 -0.87 -15.21 -25.09
N ARG A 221 -0.81 -16.27 -24.30
CA ARG A 221 -1.35 -17.61 -24.60
C ARG A 221 -2.64 -17.93 -23.88
N VAL A 222 -3.07 -17.08 -22.97
CA VAL A 222 -4.32 -17.26 -22.18
C VAL A 222 -5.46 -16.53 -22.85
N ALA A 223 -6.60 -17.20 -23.05
CA ALA A 223 -7.77 -16.61 -23.68
C ALA A 223 -8.37 -15.45 -22.85
N PHE A 224 -8.12 -15.45 -21.54
CA PHE A 224 -8.64 -14.46 -20.60
C PHE A 224 -7.54 -14.02 -19.63
N PRO A 225 -6.62 -13.15 -20.07
CA PRO A 225 -5.47 -12.74 -19.27
C PRO A 225 -5.91 -11.99 -18.00
N ALA A 226 -5.24 -12.27 -16.87
CA ALA A 226 -5.50 -11.59 -15.60
C ALA A 226 -5.07 -10.11 -15.66
N LEU A 227 -4.01 -9.83 -16.40
CA LEU A 227 -3.49 -8.50 -16.66
C LEU A 227 -3.68 -8.16 -18.14
N SER A 228 -4.44 -7.13 -18.45
CA SER A 228 -4.60 -6.65 -19.83
C SER A 228 -3.28 -6.03 -20.32
N PHE A 229 -2.55 -6.77 -21.15
CA PHE A 229 -1.26 -6.34 -21.70
C PHE A 229 -1.40 -5.08 -22.55
N GLU A 230 -2.53 -4.93 -23.25
CA GLU A 230 -2.85 -3.75 -24.03
C GLU A 230 -2.87 -2.49 -23.16
N LEU A 231 -3.51 -2.56 -21.98
CA LEU A 231 -3.54 -1.46 -21.01
C LEU A 231 -2.20 -1.24 -20.30
N LEU A 232 -1.42 -2.30 -20.08
CA LEU A 232 -0.08 -2.17 -19.50
C LEU A 232 0.92 -1.48 -20.43
N THR A 233 0.79 -1.68 -21.74
CA THR A 233 1.66 -1.08 -22.76
C THR A 233 1.17 0.28 -23.24
N ASP A 234 -0.07 0.64 -22.94
CA ASP A 234 -0.57 1.98 -23.23
C ASP A 234 0.23 3.02 -22.45
N LYS A 235 0.92 3.89 -23.16
CA LYS A 235 1.91 4.81 -22.59
C LYS A 235 1.36 5.71 -21.48
N PRO A 236 0.20 6.38 -21.61
CA PRO A 236 -0.40 7.16 -20.52
C PRO A 236 -0.71 6.31 -19.27
N ILE A 237 -1.27 5.14 -19.46
CA ILE A 237 -1.65 4.23 -18.35
C ILE A 237 -0.39 3.67 -17.67
N ALA A 238 0.61 3.27 -18.45
CA ALA A 238 1.89 2.80 -17.93
C ALA A 238 2.61 3.87 -17.10
N LEU A 239 2.62 5.12 -17.56
CA LEU A 239 3.21 6.23 -16.82
C LEU A 239 2.47 6.51 -15.50
N ALA A 240 1.14 6.44 -15.51
CA ALA A 240 0.33 6.59 -14.30
C ALA A 240 0.60 5.45 -13.29
N ASN A 241 0.72 4.21 -13.77
CA ASN A 241 1.03 3.03 -12.97
C ASN A 241 2.42 3.13 -12.32
N ILE A 242 3.44 3.50 -13.11
CA ILE A 242 4.81 3.69 -12.61
C ILE A 242 4.87 4.83 -11.59
N THR A 243 4.21 5.95 -11.87
CA THR A 243 4.13 7.09 -10.93
C THR A 243 3.48 6.66 -9.62
N SER A 244 2.37 5.93 -9.70
CA SER A 244 1.65 5.43 -8.52
C SER A 244 2.50 4.46 -7.70
N ALA A 245 3.23 3.54 -8.34
CA ALA A 245 4.12 2.58 -7.68
C ALA A 245 5.28 3.28 -6.95
N LEU A 246 5.98 4.17 -7.65
CA LEU A 246 7.14 4.89 -7.10
C LEU A 246 6.75 5.80 -5.93
N LEU A 247 5.66 6.56 -6.07
CA LEU A 247 5.14 7.39 -4.98
C LEU A 247 4.73 6.53 -3.78
N SER A 248 4.05 5.42 -4.03
CA SER A 248 3.62 4.51 -2.98
C SER A 248 4.81 3.85 -2.27
N ALA A 249 5.90 3.56 -2.99
CA ALA A 249 7.12 3.04 -2.39
C ALA A 249 7.73 4.05 -1.39
N GLY A 250 7.84 5.32 -1.78
CA GLY A 250 8.33 6.36 -0.88
C GLY A 250 7.48 6.53 0.39
N ILE A 251 6.17 6.66 0.20
CA ILE A 251 5.24 6.89 1.31
C ILE A 251 5.10 5.66 2.21
N SER A 252 4.98 4.45 1.66
CA SER A 252 4.83 3.25 2.49
C SER A 252 6.11 2.87 3.22
N GLY A 253 7.27 3.12 2.61
CA GLY A 253 8.55 3.02 3.30
C GLY A 253 8.64 3.97 4.49
N MET A 254 8.24 5.23 4.34
CA MET A 254 8.15 6.20 5.43
C MET A 254 7.20 5.71 6.55
N LEU A 255 6.00 5.24 6.17
CA LEU A 255 5.01 4.77 7.14
C LEU A 255 5.48 3.57 7.97
N ALA A 256 6.34 2.73 7.41
CA ALA A 256 6.96 1.61 8.11
C ALA A 256 8.18 2.04 8.94
N LEU A 257 9.05 2.85 8.35
CA LEU A 257 10.32 3.30 8.93
C LEU A 257 10.12 4.26 10.11
N LEU A 258 9.22 5.25 9.97
CA LEU A 258 9.05 6.30 10.98
C LEU A 258 8.70 5.75 12.38
N PRO A 259 7.67 4.89 12.54
CA PRO A 259 7.36 4.36 13.88
C PRO A 259 8.49 3.50 14.44
N MET A 260 9.23 2.79 13.58
CA MET A 260 10.34 1.94 14.00
C MET A 260 11.53 2.78 14.49
N ALA A 261 11.92 3.79 13.72
CA ALA A 261 12.97 4.71 14.11
C ALA A 261 12.62 5.52 15.38
N ALA A 262 11.33 5.88 15.56
CA ALA A 262 10.87 6.61 16.73
C ALA A 262 10.87 5.77 18.03
N GLN A 263 10.82 4.45 17.92
CA GLN A 263 10.85 3.53 19.06
C GLN A 263 12.28 3.04 19.38
N ASP A 264 13.27 3.30 18.53
CA ASP A 264 14.66 2.89 18.75
C ASP A 264 15.44 3.95 19.52
N ALA A 265 16.06 3.54 20.64
CA ALA A 265 16.90 4.40 21.49
C ALA A 265 18.17 4.92 20.79
N HIS A 266 18.63 4.25 19.74
CA HIS A 266 19.85 4.59 19.02
C HIS A 266 19.64 5.69 17.98
N PHE A 267 18.39 5.98 17.60
CA PHE A 267 18.08 7.00 16.62
C PHE A 267 17.81 8.37 17.28
N GLY A 268 18.71 9.31 17.06
CA GLY A 268 18.48 10.73 17.31
C GLY A 268 18.73 11.24 18.72
N GLY A 269 19.23 10.42 19.67
CA GLY A 269 19.57 10.87 21.02
C GLY A 269 18.36 11.32 21.87
N GLN A 270 17.14 10.99 21.44
CA GLN A 270 15.90 11.27 22.16
C GLN A 270 15.40 10.03 22.92
N THR A 271 14.54 10.25 23.90
CA THR A 271 13.87 9.13 24.58
C THR A 271 13.00 8.36 23.58
N PRO A 272 13.10 7.01 23.54
CA PRO A 272 12.28 6.18 22.68
C PRO A 272 10.78 6.42 22.95
N LEU A 273 10.02 6.52 21.87
CA LEU A 273 8.57 6.69 21.97
C LEU A 273 7.87 5.33 22.13
N SER A 274 6.70 5.33 22.79
CA SER A 274 5.83 4.15 22.80
C SER A 274 5.22 3.89 21.41
N ALA A 275 4.65 2.71 21.20
CA ALA A 275 3.97 2.39 19.94
C ALA A 275 2.78 3.35 19.66
N GLY A 276 2.05 3.75 20.70
CA GLY A 276 0.98 4.74 20.58
C GLY A 276 1.50 6.12 20.19
N GLN A 277 2.57 6.58 20.83
CA GLN A 277 3.20 7.86 20.52
C GLN A 277 3.80 7.89 19.10
N SER A 278 4.48 6.83 18.69
CA SER A 278 5.03 6.72 17.34
C SER A 278 3.94 6.63 16.27
N GLY A 279 2.81 5.98 16.58
CA GLY A 279 1.61 6.00 15.75
C GLY A 279 0.98 7.40 15.64
N ALA A 280 1.01 8.19 16.72
CA ALA A 280 0.51 9.56 16.72
C ALA A 280 1.34 10.50 15.81
N LEU A 281 2.61 10.23 15.59
CA LEU A 281 3.44 10.97 14.63
C LEU A 281 2.94 10.85 13.18
N LEU A 282 2.15 9.82 12.86
CA LEU A 282 1.55 9.63 11.54
C LEU A 282 0.24 10.42 11.35
N VAL A 283 -0.35 10.94 12.42
CA VAL A 283 -1.61 11.69 12.36
C VAL A 283 -1.52 12.94 11.49
N PRO A 284 -0.49 13.81 11.61
CA PRO A 284 -0.35 14.97 10.74
C PRO A 284 -0.26 14.60 9.25
N HIS A 285 0.46 13.52 8.92
CA HIS A 285 0.52 12.98 7.56
C HIS A 285 -0.88 12.61 7.06
N THR A 286 -1.65 11.85 7.82
CA THR A 286 -2.97 11.36 7.40
C THR A 286 -4.02 12.45 7.29
N ILE A 287 -4.01 13.43 8.20
CA ILE A 287 -4.87 14.61 8.09
C ILE A 287 -4.53 15.40 6.83
N ALA A 288 -3.25 15.57 6.55
CA ALA A 288 -2.77 16.26 5.36
C ALA A 288 -3.20 15.53 4.06
N VAL A 289 -3.12 14.18 4.03
CA VAL A 289 -3.65 13.37 2.91
C VAL A 289 -5.14 13.65 2.69
N LEU A 290 -5.95 13.63 3.75
CA LEU A 290 -7.40 13.88 3.64
C LEU A 290 -7.69 15.28 3.12
N ALA A 291 -7.02 16.29 3.66
CA ALA A 291 -7.18 17.69 3.24
C ALA A 291 -6.79 17.89 1.77
N ALA A 292 -5.64 17.33 1.35
CA ALA A 292 -5.16 17.41 -0.02
C ALA A 292 -6.06 16.65 -1.00
N SER A 293 -6.55 15.47 -0.62
CA SER A 293 -7.46 14.68 -1.44
C SER A 293 -8.80 15.39 -1.65
N TRP A 294 -9.33 16.00 -0.61
CA TRP A 294 -10.56 16.81 -0.70
C TRP A 294 -10.37 18.04 -1.60
N LEU A 295 -9.23 18.74 -1.47
CA LEU A 295 -8.91 19.89 -2.30
C LEU A 295 -8.68 19.51 -3.78
N ALA A 296 -7.96 18.41 -4.03
CA ALA A 296 -7.74 17.88 -5.38
C ALA A 296 -9.07 17.49 -6.07
N GLY A 297 -9.99 16.87 -5.31
CA GLY A 297 -11.30 16.46 -5.82
C GLY A 297 -12.21 17.62 -6.24
N ARG A 298 -11.90 18.85 -5.81
CA ARG A 298 -12.63 20.05 -6.24
C ARG A 298 -12.23 20.58 -7.62
N GLY A 299 -11.18 20.02 -8.22
CA GLY A 299 -10.80 20.35 -9.60
C GLY A 299 -10.18 21.75 -9.81
N PHE A 300 -9.74 22.43 -8.73
CA PHE A 300 -9.11 23.76 -8.84
C PHE A 300 -7.78 23.74 -9.62
N ILE A 301 -7.09 22.59 -9.67
CA ILE A 301 -5.79 22.44 -10.30
C ILE A 301 -5.88 21.31 -11.33
N CYS A 302 -5.21 21.47 -12.48
CA CYS A 302 -5.11 20.42 -13.49
C CYS A 302 -4.52 19.13 -12.89
N SER A 303 -5.10 17.98 -13.22
CA SER A 303 -4.70 16.67 -12.67
C SER A 303 -3.20 16.40 -12.84
N LYS A 304 -2.61 16.71 -14.00
CA LYS A 304 -1.17 16.57 -14.24
C LYS A 304 -0.34 17.41 -13.26
N SER A 305 -0.69 18.67 -13.05
CA SER A 305 0.02 19.55 -12.10
C SER A 305 -0.12 19.07 -10.67
N CYS A 306 -1.31 18.57 -10.29
CA CYS A 306 -1.54 17.94 -8.98
C CYS A 306 -0.63 16.72 -8.76
N ILE A 307 -0.45 15.87 -9.78
CA ILE A 307 0.41 14.69 -9.69
C ILE A 307 1.86 15.10 -9.50
N ILE A 308 2.36 16.01 -10.34
CA ILE A 308 3.76 16.49 -10.30
C ILE A 308 4.06 17.16 -8.96
N LEU A 309 3.26 18.16 -8.58
CA LEU A 309 3.41 18.86 -7.29
C LEU A 309 3.27 17.90 -6.12
N GLY A 310 2.34 16.96 -6.20
CA GLY A 310 2.13 15.96 -5.18
C GLY A 310 3.36 15.07 -4.97
N CYS A 311 3.96 14.57 -6.04
CA CYS A 311 5.20 13.79 -5.98
C CYS A 311 6.38 14.61 -5.44
N LEU A 312 6.54 15.87 -5.87
CA LEU A 312 7.59 16.77 -5.36
C LEU A 312 7.41 17.05 -3.87
N MET A 313 6.21 17.44 -3.44
CA MET A 313 5.92 17.68 -2.03
C MET A 313 6.19 16.44 -1.18
N SER A 314 5.82 15.25 -1.66
CA SER A 314 6.11 14.00 -0.97
C SER A 314 7.62 13.80 -0.80
N GLY A 315 8.40 13.99 -1.87
CA GLY A 315 9.85 13.90 -1.83
C GLY A 315 10.49 14.91 -0.88
N PHE A 316 10.08 16.18 -0.96
CA PHE A 316 10.57 17.23 -0.05
C PHE A 316 10.20 16.96 1.40
N GLY A 317 8.99 16.48 1.68
CA GLY A 317 8.58 16.09 3.03
C GLY A 317 9.50 15.02 3.62
N LEU A 318 9.87 14.00 2.83
CA LEU A 318 10.81 12.97 3.24
C LEU A 318 12.24 13.51 3.44
N VAL A 319 12.70 14.45 2.60
CA VAL A 319 14.00 15.13 2.79
C VAL A 319 13.99 15.95 4.07
N ILE A 320 12.91 16.68 4.37
CA ILE A 320 12.77 17.45 5.63
C ILE A 320 12.88 16.49 6.82
N MET A 321 12.17 15.36 6.81
CA MET A 321 12.28 14.34 7.86
C MET A 321 13.71 13.83 8.02
N GLY A 322 14.42 13.62 6.92
CA GLY A 322 15.83 13.20 6.96
C GLY A 322 16.78 14.26 7.51
N LEU A 323 16.59 15.53 7.15
CA LEU A 323 17.47 16.62 7.58
C LEU A 323 17.25 17.02 9.05
N VAL A 324 16.01 17.01 9.53
CA VAL A 324 15.61 17.51 10.86
C VAL A 324 15.12 16.38 11.77
N GLY A 325 15.50 15.15 11.48
CA GLY A 325 15.05 13.93 12.18
C GLY A 325 15.34 13.89 13.69
N SER A 326 16.14 14.81 14.20
CA SER A 326 16.44 14.96 15.63
C SER A 326 15.29 15.53 16.47
N THR A 327 14.19 16.01 15.85
CA THR A 327 13.05 16.61 16.55
C THR A 327 11.71 16.07 16.05
N TRP A 328 10.89 15.50 16.95
CA TRP A 328 9.64 14.84 16.58
C TRP A 328 8.63 15.77 15.92
N TRP A 329 8.57 17.05 16.33
CA TRP A 329 7.68 18.03 15.70
C TRP A 329 8.07 18.32 14.24
N ALA A 330 9.38 18.34 13.93
CA ALA A 330 9.86 18.57 12.56
C ALA A 330 9.63 17.32 11.68
N VAL A 331 9.79 16.13 12.26
CA VAL A 331 9.42 14.86 11.61
C VAL A 331 7.93 14.85 11.30
N ALA A 332 7.07 15.27 12.24
CA ALA A 332 5.63 15.37 12.03
C ALA A 332 5.27 16.39 10.95
N ALA A 333 5.96 17.54 10.90
CA ALA A 333 5.77 18.56 9.87
C ALA A 333 6.22 18.06 8.49
N GLY A 334 7.36 17.39 8.37
CA GLY A 334 7.81 16.76 7.14
C GLY A 334 6.84 15.68 6.67
N GLY A 335 6.32 14.87 7.62
CA GLY A 335 5.26 13.90 7.37
C GLY A 335 3.97 14.54 6.84
N ALA A 336 3.56 15.68 7.39
CA ALA A 336 2.41 16.44 6.89
C ALA A 336 2.63 16.93 5.46
N VAL A 337 3.81 17.45 5.13
CA VAL A 337 4.16 17.87 3.75
C VAL A 337 4.11 16.66 2.80
N ALA A 338 4.67 15.52 3.21
CA ALA A 338 4.59 14.28 2.43
C ALA A 338 3.14 13.81 2.26
N GLY A 339 2.31 13.98 3.29
CA GLY A 339 0.87 13.69 3.28
C GLY A 339 0.09 14.56 2.30
N LEU A 340 0.31 15.88 2.31
CA LEU A 340 -0.28 16.78 1.32
C LEU A 340 0.08 16.33 -0.10
N GLY A 341 1.36 16.02 -0.33
CA GLY A 341 1.84 15.56 -1.63
C GLY A 341 1.16 14.28 -2.09
N SER A 342 1.15 13.25 -1.25
CA SER A 342 0.56 11.96 -1.58
C SER A 342 -0.96 12.06 -1.77
N GLY A 343 -1.65 12.88 -0.97
CA GLY A 343 -3.08 13.14 -1.12
C GLY A 343 -3.43 13.77 -2.47
N PHE A 344 -2.67 14.78 -2.90
CA PHE A 344 -2.83 15.37 -4.23
C PHE A 344 -2.63 14.34 -5.33
N ALA A 345 -1.49 13.64 -5.33
CA ALA A 345 -1.12 12.74 -6.41
C ALA A 345 -2.05 11.52 -6.51
N PHE A 346 -2.32 10.83 -5.40
CA PHE A 346 -3.19 9.64 -5.42
C PHE A 346 -4.64 9.94 -5.77
N THR A 347 -5.13 11.17 -5.53
CA THR A 347 -6.46 11.58 -5.97
C THR A 347 -6.45 12.00 -7.45
N ALA A 348 -5.40 12.65 -7.90
CA ALA A 348 -5.33 13.16 -9.27
C ALA A 348 -5.01 12.06 -10.31
N ILE A 349 -4.34 10.95 -9.93
CA ILE A 349 -4.01 9.87 -10.87
C ILE A 349 -5.27 9.22 -11.48
N PRO A 350 -6.28 8.75 -10.71
CA PRO A 350 -7.53 8.24 -11.29
C PRO A 350 -8.27 9.27 -12.17
N ILE A 351 -8.28 10.54 -11.75
CA ILE A 351 -8.91 11.62 -12.53
C ILE A 351 -8.17 11.83 -13.86
N ALA A 352 -6.83 11.72 -13.87
CA ALA A 352 -6.07 11.80 -15.10
C ALA A 352 -6.35 10.61 -16.03
N LEU A 353 -6.54 9.41 -15.48
CA LEU A 353 -6.89 8.21 -16.23
C LEU A 353 -8.27 8.30 -16.89
N GLU A 354 -9.24 8.95 -16.28
CA GLU A 354 -10.57 9.18 -16.87
C GLU A 354 -10.49 9.93 -18.22
N ASN A 355 -9.47 10.76 -18.40
CA ASN A 355 -9.28 11.54 -19.62
C ASN A 355 -8.54 10.80 -20.74
N VAL A 356 -7.85 9.70 -20.45
CA VAL A 356 -6.98 9.00 -21.40
C VAL A 356 -7.36 7.53 -21.62
N ALA A 357 -7.94 6.87 -20.62
CA ALA A 357 -8.36 5.48 -20.76
C ALA A 357 -9.66 5.35 -21.57
N PRO A 358 -9.78 4.32 -22.44
CA PRO A 358 -11.04 4.01 -23.12
C PRO A 358 -12.16 3.80 -22.09
N LYS A 359 -13.33 4.39 -22.33
CA LYS A 359 -14.47 4.38 -21.38
C LYS A 359 -14.88 2.99 -20.92
N ASN A 360 -14.80 1.99 -21.80
CA ASN A 360 -15.09 0.60 -21.51
C ASN A 360 -14.00 -0.12 -20.69
N HIS A 361 -12.79 0.45 -20.59
CA HIS A 361 -11.64 -0.11 -19.85
C HIS A 361 -11.20 0.72 -18.65
N LEU A 362 -11.92 1.79 -18.32
CA LEU A 362 -11.56 2.70 -17.21
C LEU A 362 -11.46 1.96 -15.85
N GLY A 363 -12.38 1.04 -15.58
CA GLY A 363 -12.35 0.22 -14.37
C GLY A 363 -11.10 -0.66 -14.28
N GLN A 364 -10.68 -1.26 -15.41
CA GLN A 364 -9.47 -2.07 -15.50
C GLN A 364 -8.22 -1.22 -15.31
N ALA A 365 -8.15 -0.03 -15.94
CA ALA A 365 -7.03 0.90 -15.78
C ALA A 365 -6.85 1.35 -14.33
N ASN A 366 -7.95 1.69 -13.63
CA ASN A 366 -7.91 2.05 -12.20
C ASN A 366 -7.51 0.86 -11.32
N SER A 367 -7.94 -0.35 -11.66
CA SER A 367 -7.54 -1.57 -10.95
C SER A 367 -6.04 -1.83 -11.10
N LEU A 368 -5.48 -1.70 -12.31
CA LEU A 368 -4.05 -1.80 -12.57
C LEU A 368 -3.26 -0.78 -11.75
N THR A 369 -3.70 0.47 -11.71
CA THR A 369 -3.05 1.51 -10.90
C THR A 369 -3.08 1.18 -9.40
N SER A 370 -4.17 0.62 -8.91
CA SER A 370 -4.27 0.17 -7.52
C SER A 370 -3.32 -0.98 -7.20
N ILE A 371 -3.17 -1.94 -8.13
CA ILE A 371 -2.21 -3.04 -8.04
C ILE A 371 -0.78 -2.51 -7.97
N HIS A 372 -0.39 -1.63 -8.89
CA HIS A 372 0.95 -1.03 -8.90
C HIS A 372 1.23 -0.21 -7.63
N ARG A 373 0.23 0.49 -7.10
CA ARG A 373 0.32 1.16 -5.81
C ARG A 373 0.59 0.19 -4.67
N MET A 374 -0.11 -0.94 -4.61
CA MET A 374 0.11 -1.97 -3.57
C MET A 374 1.49 -2.63 -3.71
N LEU A 375 1.96 -2.86 -4.94
CA LEU A 375 3.32 -3.34 -5.19
C LEU A 375 4.36 -2.33 -4.71
N GLY A 376 4.21 -1.07 -5.09
CA GLY A 376 5.05 0.01 -4.60
C GLY A 376 5.09 0.06 -3.09
N ALA A 377 3.94 -0.13 -2.42
CA ALA A 377 3.87 -0.19 -0.97
C ALA A 377 4.69 -1.36 -0.38
N ALA A 378 4.60 -2.55 -0.97
CA ALA A 378 5.36 -3.71 -0.52
C ALA A 378 6.88 -3.50 -0.67
N PHE A 379 7.32 -3.04 -1.85
CA PHE A 379 8.73 -2.73 -2.09
C PHE A 379 9.24 -1.59 -1.19
N GLY A 380 8.46 -0.52 -1.06
CA GLY A 380 8.82 0.62 -0.23
C GLY A 380 9.01 0.25 1.24
N THR A 381 8.13 -0.61 1.77
CA THR A 381 8.27 -1.16 3.11
C THR A 381 9.59 -1.92 3.28
N GLN A 382 9.95 -2.80 2.33
CA GLN A 382 11.20 -3.55 2.39
C GLN A 382 12.44 -2.66 2.22
N ILE A 383 12.37 -1.64 1.35
CA ILE A 383 13.42 -0.63 1.23
C ILE A 383 13.61 0.12 2.55
N GLY A 384 12.51 0.53 3.20
CA GLY A 384 12.56 1.18 4.51
C GLY A 384 13.22 0.29 5.57
N MET A 385 12.85 -0.99 5.63
CA MET A 385 13.44 -1.95 6.58
C MET A 385 14.90 -2.25 6.27
N LEU A 386 15.28 -2.35 4.99
CA LEU A 386 16.66 -2.48 4.56
C LEU A 386 17.51 -1.30 5.05
N MET A 387 16.99 -0.07 4.95
CA MET A 387 17.70 1.12 5.44
C MET A 387 17.92 1.05 6.96
N VAL A 388 16.94 0.55 7.72
CA VAL A 388 17.10 0.32 9.18
C VAL A 388 18.20 -0.70 9.46
N SER A 389 18.23 -1.84 8.75
CA SER A 389 19.23 -2.88 8.98
C SER A 389 20.65 -2.41 8.65
N VAL A 390 20.82 -1.67 7.54
CA VAL A 390 22.12 -1.14 7.11
C VAL A 390 22.64 -0.06 8.07
N THR A 391 21.78 0.81 8.58
CA THR A 391 22.18 1.87 9.52
C THR A 391 22.40 1.37 10.94
N GLY A 392 21.68 0.33 11.37
CA GLY A 392 21.81 -0.26 12.71
C GLY A 392 23.00 -1.20 12.86
N SER A 393 23.46 -1.88 11.80
CA SER A 393 24.54 -2.85 11.84
C SER A 393 25.95 -2.25 11.67
N HIS A 394 26.07 -1.06 11.11
CA HIS A 394 27.31 -0.33 10.98
C HIS A 394 27.13 1.07 11.54
N PRO A 395 27.84 1.47 12.62
CA PRO A 395 28.14 2.87 12.89
C PRO A 395 29.00 3.31 11.71
N LEU A 396 28.35 3.68 10.61
CA LEU A 396 29.00 4.04 9.37
C LEU A 396 30.00 5.16 9.65
N SER A 397 31.21 4.94 9.21
CA SER A 397 32.26 5.95 9.00
C SER A 397 31.82 7.10 8.05
N PHE A 398 30.56 7.16 7.64
CA PHE A 398 29.85 8.34 7.13
C PHE A 398 29.49 9.32 8.26
N ALA A 399 30.40 9.50 9.21
CA ALA A 399 30.24 10.43 10.33
C ALA A 399 29.96 11.90 9.92
N ALA A 400 29.94 12.19 8.63
CA ALA A 400 29.60 13.50 8.07
C ALA A 400 28.13 13.65 7.63
N LEU A 401 27.34 12.56 7.49
CA LEU A 401 25.95 12.63 7.05
C LEU A 401 25.01 12.27 8.19
N ASN A 402 23.96 13.07 8.36
CA ASN A 402 22.90 12.80 9.32
C ASN A 402 22.29 11.39 9.04
N PRO A 403 22.30 10.43 9.99
CA PRO A 403 21.80 9.08 9.78
C PRO A 403 20.33 9.04 9.33
N PHE A 404 19.50 9.99 9.78
CA PHE A 404 18.12 10.13 9.32
C PHE A 404 18.03 10.45 7.82
N LEU A 405 18.96 11.25 7.29
CA LEU A 405 18.96 11.56 5.86
C LEU A 405 19.19 10.30 5.03
N LEU A 406 20.11 9.43 5.45
CA LEU A 406 20.36 8.15 4.77
C LEU A 406 19.13 7.24 4.77
N LEU A 407 18.33 7.24 5.85
CA LEU A 407 17.11 6.46 5.96
C LEU A 407 16.04 6.91 4.97
N TYR A 408 15.84 8.22 4.84
CA TYR A 408 14.75 8.78 4.02
C TYR A 408 15.15 9.08 2.57
N LEU A 409 16.44 9.16 2.26
CA LEU A 409 16.93 9.56 0.92
C LEU A 409 16.47 8.61 -0.21
N PRO A 410 16.54 7.28 -0.10
CA PRO A 410 16.06 6.39 -1.16
C PRO A 410 14.54 6.50 -1.38
N LEU A 411 13.79 6.74 -0.29
CA LEU A 411 12.35 6.93 -0.32
C LEU A 411 11.99 8.27 -0.96
N ALA A 412 12.73 9.32 -0.66
CA ALA A 412 12.58 10.63 -1.31
C ALA A 412 12.92 10.55 -2.80
N ALA A 413 14.00 9.85 -3.15
CA ALA A 413 14.41 9.64 -4.54
C ALA A 413 13.31 8.97 -5.36
N SER A 414 12.61 7.96 -4.81
CA SER A 414 11.49 7.32 -5.50
C SER A 414 10.36 8.32 -5.80
N CYS A 415 10.06 9.26 -4.91
CA CYS A 415 9.05 10.30 -5.11
C CYS A 415 9.50 11.32 -6.17
N PHE A 416 10.78 11.72 -6.20
CA PHE A 416 11.30 12.61 -7.23
C PHE A 416 11.31 11.95 -8.62
N VAL A 417 11.68 10.67 -8.70
CA VAL A 417 11.58 9.89 -9.94
C VAL A 417 10.11 9.78 -10.37
N ALA A 418 9.17 9.56 -9.46
CA ALA A 418 7.75 9.58 -9.75
C ALA A 418 7.31 10.91 -10.37
N SER A 419 7.80 12.04 -9.84
CA SER A 419 7.54 13.36 -10.42
C SER A 419 8.10 13.51 -11.84
N ALA A 420 9.33 13.05 -12.06
CA ALA A 420 9.97 13.08 -13.39
C ALA A 420 9.21 12.21 -14.41
N VAL A 421 8.68 11.07 -14.00
CA VAL A 421 7.80 10.23 -14.82
C VAL A 421 6.48 10.94 -15.11
N ALA A 422 5.89 11.60 -14.11
CA ALA A 422 4.64 12.33 -14.23
C ALA A 422 4.73 13.52 -15.20
N LEU A 423 5.91 14.12 -15.42
CA LEU A 423 6.11 15.15 -16.43
C LEU A 423 5.77 14.66 -17.84
N LYS A 424 5.95 13.37 -18.12
CA LYS A 424 5.65 12.74 -19.42
C LYS A 424 4.17 12.41 -19.61
N LEU A 425 3.33 12.53 -18.57
CA LEU A 425 1.88 12.37 -18.69
C LEU A 425 1.31 13.44 -19.62
N GLN A 426 0.32 13.09 -20.43
CA GLN A 426 -0.39 14.06 -21.25
C GLN A 426 -1.30 14.90 -20.35
N GLY A 427 -1.21 16.22 -20.46
CA GLY A 427 -2.14 17.14 -19.82
C GLY A 427 -3.46 17.08 -20.56
N GLY A 428 -4.49 16.50 -19.93
CA GLY A 428 -5.86 16.64 -20.43
C GLY A 428 -6.30 18.11 -20.39
N PRO A 429 -7.28 18.52 -21.23
CA PRO A 429 -7.80 19.87 -21.20
C PRO A 429 -8.36 20.16 -19.80
N SER A 430 -7.98 21.33 -19.26
CA SER A 430 -8.57 21.83 -18.02
C SER A 430 -10.08 21.94 -18.20
N THR A 431 -10.87 21.10 -17.55
CA THR A 431 -12.32 21.25 -17.48
C THR A 431 -12.65 22.50 -16.64
N ARG A 432 -12.45 23.66 -17.21
CA ARG A 432 -13.24 24.83 -16.85
C ARG A 432 -14.58 24.66 -17.59
N GLN A 433 -15.51 23.97 -16.96
CA GLN A 433 -16.93 24.16 -17.25
C GLN A 433 -17.49 24.99 -16.11
N GLY A 434 -17.99 26.15 -16.48
CA GLY A 434 -18.58 27.16 -15.63
C GLY A 434 -19.92 26.73 -15.00
#